data_7a867001e33cdfd073d7490db04da304
#
_entry.id   7a867001e33cdfd073d7490db04da304
#
_cell.length_a   1.000
_cell.length_b   1.000
_cell.length_c   1.000
_cell.angle_alpha   90.00
_cell.angle_beta   90.00
_cell.angle_gamma   90.00
#
_symmetry.space_group_name_H-M   'P 1'
#
loop_
_entity.id
_entity.type
_entity.pdbx_description
1 polymer ?
#
loop_
_entity_poly.entity_id
_entity_poly.type
_entity_poly.pdbx_seq_one_letter_code
_entity_poly.pdbx_strand_id
1 'polypeptide(L)'
;MQIGLHVSISGSIANAVTNAVERECSAFQIFTGNPRGWYSKDLTKEDVSDYKKNLSESDIDRFATVAHMPYLPNLSTPDIPSYDKSIKAMIREVERCAKVGIPYLVTHLGSHKGDGEERGIQRLTNALMEVAKSTKDVIILLENTAGQKIQWALILHS
;
A
#
# COMPACT_ATOMS: atom_id res chain seq x y z
N MET A 1 8.56 -4.58 21.60
CA MET A 1 9.02 -4.13 20.24
C MET A 1 8.33 -5.01 19.25
N GLN A 2 7.71 -4.43 18.20
CA GLN A 2 7.07 -5.23 17.14
C GLN A 2 8.08 -5.45 16.00
N ILE A 3 8.21 -6.69 15.55
CA ILE A 3 9.11 -7.08 14.46
C ILE A 3 8.31 -7.91 13.47
N GLY A 4 8.52 -7.66 12.19
CA GLY A 4 7.77 -8.36 11.14
C GLY A 4 8.49 -8.43 9.81
N LEU A 5 7.88 -9.15 8.89
CA LEU A 5 8.36 -9.37 7.54
C LEU A 5 7.30 -8.97 6.51
N HIS A 6 7.75 -8.77 5.27
CA HIS A 6 6.84 -8.79 4.13
C HIS A 6 6.50 -10.25 3.81
N VAL A 7 5.23 -10.64 3.99
CA VAL A 7 4.79 -12.03 3.83
C VAL A 7 3.96 -12.23 2.58
N SER A 8 3.95 -13.46 2.08
CA SER A 8 3.19 -13.85 0.89
C SER A 8 1.69 -13.99 1.19
N ILE A 9 0.86 -13.65 0.21
CA ILE A 9 -0.58 -13.90 0.19
C ILE A 9 -0.95 -14.99 -0.83
N SER A 10 0.01 -15.80 -1.27
CA SER A 10 -0.24 -16.82 -2.29
C SER A 10 -1.37 -17.77 -1.86
N GLY A 11 -2.34 -17.98 -2.77
CA GLY A 11 -3.53 -18.77 -2.52
C GLY A 11 -4.72 -17.95 -1.98
N SER A 12 -4.56 -17.24 -0.88
CA SER A 12 -5.55 -16.33 -0.30
C SER A 12 -4.86 -15.25 0.53
N ILE A 13 -5.50 -14.07 0.64
CA ILE A 13 -5.00 -12.99 1.51
C ILE A 13 -4.96 -13.43 2.98
N ALA A 14 -5.81 -14.37 3.39
CA ALA A 14 -5.83 -14.93 4.75
C ALA A 14 -4.54 -15.68 5.11
N ASN A 15 -3.82 -16.21 4.11
CA ASN A 15 -2.53 -16.88 4.30
C ASN A 15 -1.42 -15.93 4.81
N ALA A 16 -1.60 -14.61 4.65
CA ALA A 16 -0.67 -13.64 5.21
C ALA A 16 -0.52 -13.79 6.73
N VAL A 17 -1.63 -13.96 7.44
CA VAL A 17 -1.63 -14.11 8.90
C VAL A 17 -0.92 -15.40 9.30
N THR A 18 -1.27 -16.52 8.68
CA THR A 18 -0.61 -17.81 8.91
C THR A 18 0.89 -17.73 8.65
N ASN A 19 1.27 -17.15 7.50
CA ASN A 19 2.66 -16.96 7.13
C ASN A 19 3.45 -16.06 8.12
N ALA A 20 2.80 -15.08 8.73
CA ALA A 20 3.41 -14.22 9.73
C ALA A 20 3.58 -14.97 11.07
N VAL A 21 2.55 -15.69 11.50
CA VAL A 21 2.56 -16.49 12.74
C VAL A 21 3.62 -17.59 12.68
N GLU A 22 3.69 -18.34 11.57
CA GLU A 22 4.72 -19.38 11.37
C GLU A 22 6.17 -18.87 11.43
N ARG A 23 6.37 -17.56 11.20
CA ARG A 23 7.67 -16.88 11.27
C ARG A 23 7.87 -16.08 12.55
N GLU A 24 7.01 -16.33 13.56
CA GLU A 24 7.06 -15.67 14.87
C GLU A 24 7.04 -14.13 14.75
N CYS A 25 6.36 -13.60 13.73
CA CYS A 25 6.22 -12.18 13.53
C CYS A 25 5.16 -11.59 14.47
N SER A 26 5.44 -10.42 15.06
CA SER A 26 4.46 -9.61 15.80
C SER A 26 3.84 -8.48 14.96
N ALA A 27 4.31 -8.32 13.73
CA ALA A 27 3.80 -7.39 12.72
C ALA A 27 4.04 -7.98 11.32
N PHE A 28 3.33 -7.53 10.30
CA PHE A 28 3.65 -7.92 8.93
C PHE A 28 3.21 -6.88 7.89
N GLN A 29 3.88 -6.94 6.73
CA GLN A 29 3.49 -6.20 5.54
C GLN A 29 3.10 -7.17 4.43
N ILE A 30 2.15 -6.76 3.59
CA ILE A 30 1.72 -7.50 2.40
C ILE A 30 1.52 -6.60 1.19
N PHE A 31 1.55 -7.18 0.00
CA PHE A 31 0.77 -6.67 -1.12
C PHE A 31 -0.63 -7.27 -1.03
N THR A 32 -1.68 -6.49 -1.22
CA THR A 32 -3.05 -7.02 -1.16
C THR A 32 -3.43 -7.82 -2.42
N GLY A 33 -2.58 -7.77 -3.44
CA GLY A 33 -2.76 -8.45 -4.72
C GLY A 33 -1.43 -8.65 -5.47
N ASN A 34 -1.47 -8.73 -6.81
CA ASN A 34 -0.27 -8.90 -7.63
C ASN A 34 0.57 -7.60 -7.67
N PRO A 35 1.79 -7.56 -7.08
CA PRO A 35 2.61 -6.35 -7.03
C PRO A 35 3.17 -5.91 -8.39
N ARG A 36 3.16 -6.78 -9.39
CA ARG A 36 3.67 -6.53 -10.75
C ARG A 36 2.58 -6.24 -11.78
N GLY A 37 1.32 -6.23 -11.35
CA GLY A 37 0.15 -5.98 -12.19
C GLY A 37 -0.54 -4.67 -11.84
N TRP A 38 -1.28 -4.14 -12.83
CA TRP A 38 -2.16 -2.99 -12.61
C TRP A 38 -3.48 -3.36 -11.93
N TYR A 39 -3.83 -4.64 -11.97
CA TYR A 39 -5.11 -5.15 -11.49
C TYR A 39 -4.89 -6.45 -10.73
N SER A 40 -5.63 -6.59 -9.66
CA SER A 40 -5.74 -7.82 -8.89
C SER A 40 -7.19 -8.27 -8.89
N LYS A 41 -7.42 -9.58 -8.77
CA LYS A 41 -8.75 -10.15 -8.59
C LYS A 41 -9.42 -9.52 -7.36
N ASP A 42 -10.71 -9.27 -7.44
CA ASP A 42 -11.46 -8.76 -6.28
C ASP A 42 -11.42 -9.77 -5.12
N LEU A 43 -11.37 -9.21 -3.92
CA LEU A 43 -11.47 -10.01 -2.70
C LEU A 43 -12.91 -10.53 -2.55
N THR A 44 -13.05 -11.83 -2.38
CA THR A 44 -14.33 -12.46 -2.08
C THR A 44 -14.74 -12.17 -0.64
N LYS A 45 -16.00 -12.42 -0.31
CA LYS A 45 -16.47 -12.34 1.08
C LYS A 45 -15.74 -13.34 1.99
N GLU A 46 -15.40 -14.49 1.44
CA GLU A 46 -14.65 -15.54 2.11
C GLU A 46 -13.21 -15.09 2.40
N ASP A 47 -12.48 -14.56 1.39
CA ASP A 47 -11.14 -13.99 1.60
C ASP A 47 -11.11 -12.98 2.76
N VAL A 48 -12.10 -12.09 2.82
CA VAL A 48 -12.21 -11.06 3.86
C VAL A 48 -12.54 -11.69 5.23
N SER A 49 -13.49 -12.63 5.27
CA SER A 49 -13.90 -13.32 6.49
C SER A 49 -12.75 -14.10 7.10
N ASP A 50 -12.06 -14.89 6.26
CA ASP A 50 -10.96 -15.74 6.70
C ASP A 50 -9.75 -14.91 7.17
N TYR A 51 -9.41 -13.84 6.46
CA TYR A 51 -8.35 -12.93 6.91
C TYR A 51 -8.66 -12.36 8.31
N LYS A 52 -9.88 -11.84 8.52
CA LYS A 52 -10.29 -11.26 9.79
C LYS A 52 -10.34 -12.30 10.91
N LYS A 53 -10.81 -13.51 10.60
CA LYS A 53 -10.84 -14.63 11.55
C LYS A 53 -9.41 -14.99 11.95
N ASN A 54 -8.53 -15.30 11.00
CA ASN A 54 -7.15 -15.68 11.29
C ASN A 54 -6.43 -14.61 12.12
N LEU A 55 -6.64 -13.32 11.78
CA LEU A 55 -6.04 -12.22 12.53
C LEU A 55 -6.57 -12.16 13.97
N SER A 56 -7.88 -12.34 14.17
CA SER A 56 -8.48 -12.33 15.51
C SER A 56 -8.08 -13.54 16.39
N GLU A 57 -7.69 -14.65 15.77
CA GLU A 57 -7.19 -15.85 16.42
C GLU A 57 -5.67 -15.83 16.64
N SER A 58 -4.96 -14.83 16.11
CA SER A 58 -3.52 -14.61 16.28
C SER A 58 -3.23 -13.58 17.37
N ASP A 59 -1.97 -13.57 17.86
CA ASP A 59 -1.47 -12.54 18.77
C ASP A 59 -1.05 -11.24 18.06
N ILE A 60 -1.29 -11.13 16.75
CA ILE A 60 -0.89 -9.95 15.96
C ILE A 60 -1.97 -8.87 16.03
N ASP A 61 -1.61 -7.72 16.56
CA ASP A 61 -2.49 -6.54 16.58
C ASP A 61 -2.83 -6.08 15.16
N ARG A 62 -4.09 -5.75 14.90
CA ARG A 62 -4.52 -5.13 13.63
C ARG A 62 -3.66 -3.92 13.23
N PHE A 63 -3.28 -3.09 14.21
CA PHE A 63 -2.42 -1.92 14.00
C PHE A 63 -0.95 -2.26 13.75
N ALA A 64 -0.59 -3.53 13.80
CA ALA A 64 0.71 -4.05 13.38
C ALA A 64 0.67 -4.67 11.97
N THR A 65 -0.43 -4.49 11.22
CA THR A 65 -0.59 -4.95 9.84
C THR A 65 -0.51 -3.79 8.85
N VAL A 66 0.24 -3.97 7.78
CA VAL A 66 0.53 -2.93 6.79
C VAL A 66 0.35 -3.50 5.39
N ALA A 67 -0.26 -2.74 4.50
CA ALA A 67 -0.25 -3.02 3.07
C ALA A 67 0.75 -2.10 2.35
N HIS A 68 1.30 -2.56 1.24
CA HIS A 68 2.16 -1.78 0.37
C HIS A 68 1.57 -1.68 -1.04
N MET A 69 1.68 -0.51 -1.66
CA MET A 69 1.27 -0.30 -3.05
C MET A 69 2.07 -1.19 -4.01
N PRO A 70 1.45 -1.72 -5.08
CA PRO A 70 2.16 -2.34 -6.19
C PRO A 70 3.22 -1.41 -6.81
N TYR A 71 4.20 -2.00 -7.54
CA TYR A 71 5.34 -1.25 -8.07
C TYR A 71 5.04 -0.35 -9.28
N LEU A 72 3.97 -0.61 -10.03
CA LEU A 72 3.68 0.09 -11.29
C LEU A 72 3.11 1.51 -11.13
N PRO A 73 2.25 1.80 -10.13
CA PRO A 73 1.68 3.13 -9.97
C PRO A 73 2.75 4.20 -9.69
N ASN A 74 2.61 5.35 -10.34
CA ASN A 74 3.45 6.53 -10.16
C ASN A 74 2.57 7.78 -10.09
N LEU A 75 2.33 8.28 -8.89
CA LEU A 75 1.47 9.44 -8.62
C LEU A 75 2.14 10.78 -8.93
N SER A 76 3.42 10.79 -9.32
CA SER A 76 4.18 12.00 -9.68
C SER A 76 4.45 12.11 -11.18
N THR A 77 4.03 11.14 -11.99
CA THR A 77 4.34 11.09 -13.43
C THR A 77 3.66 12.20 -14.22
N PRO A 78 4.35 12.83 -15.22
CA PRO A 78 3.73 13.76 -16.14
C PRO A 78 2.86 13.10 -17.22
N ASP A 79 2.96 11.76 -17.38
CA ASP A 79 2.16 11.00 -18.33
C ASP A 79 0.73 10.84 -17.83
N ILE A 80 -0.20 11.60 -18.41
CA ILE A 80 -1.60 11.69 -17.95
C ILE A 80 -2.28 10.31 -17.91
N PRO A 81 -2.20 9.45 -18.94
CA PRO A 81 -2.83 8.12 -18.86
C PRO A 81 -2.28 7.26 -17.72
N SER A 82 -0.97 7.26 -17.49
CA SER A 82 -0.35 6.55 -16.36
C SER A 82 -0.71 7.17 -15.02
N TYR A 83 -0.83 8.49 -14.94
CA TYR A 83 -1.24 9.21 -13.75
C TYR A 83 -2.66 8.82 -13.32
N ASP A 84 -3.63 8.92 -14.22
CA ASP A 84 -5.03 8.55 -13.96
C ASP A 84 -5.16 7.07 -13.56
N LYS A 85 -4.39 6.21 -14.23
CA LYS A 85 -4.36 4.79 -13.91
C LYS A 85 -3.76 4.52 -12.54
N SER A 86 -2.76 5.30 -12.13
CA SER A 86 -2.12 5.20 -10.82
C SER A 86 -3.08 5.62 -9.70
N ILE A 87 -3.85 6.70 -9.88
CA ILE A 87 -4.88 7.12 -8.92
C ILE A 87 -5.94 6.03 -8.76
N LYS A 88 -6.46 5.49 -9.86
CA LYS A 88 -7.46 4.39 -9.82
C LYS A 88 -6.92 3.13 -9.15
N ALA A 89 -5.64 2.82 -9.36
CA ALA A 89 -4.99 1.69 -8.69
C ALA A 89 -4.90 1.93 -7.18
N MET A 90 -4.51 3.14 -6.75
CA MET A 90 -4.39 3.47 -5.35
C MET A 90 -5.76 3.50 -4.63
N ILE A 91 -6.79 4.06 -5.23
CA ILE A 91 -8.17 4.01 -4.69
C ILE A 91 -8.57 2.57 -4.42
N ARG A 92 -8.32 1.67 -5.38
CA ARG A 92 -8.63 0.25 -5.24
C ARG A 92 -7.85 -0.44 -4.12
N GLU A 93 -6.56 -0.13 -3.96
CA GLU A 93 -5.76 -0.67 -2.87
C GLU A 93 -6.24 -0.18 -1.50
N VAL A 94 -6.63 1.10 -1.39
CA VAL A 94 -7.26 1.66 -0.19
C VAL A 94 -8.58 0.94 0.14
N GLU A 95 -9.45 0.73 -0.86
CA GLU A 95 -10.70 -0.02 -0.67
C GLU A 95 -10.45 -1.48 -0.25
N ARG A 96 -9.42 -2.13 -0.78
CA ARG A 96 -9.03 -3.49 -0.40
C ARG A 96 -8.56 -3.53 1.05
N CYS A 97 -7.69 -2.57 1.45
CA CYS A 97 -7.25 -2.43 2.84
C CYS A 97 -8.44 -2.24 3.80
N ALA A 98 -9.35 -1.33 3.47
CA ALA A 98 -10.56 -1.08 4.26
C ALA A 98 -11.42 -2.34 4.41
N LYS A 99 -11.63 -3.10 3.33
CA LYS A 99 -12.42 -4.36 3.35
C LYS A 99 -11.85 -5.38 4.34
N VAL A 100 -10.55 -5.60 4.34
CA VAL A 100 -9.91 -6.58 5.25
C VAL A 100 -9.59 -6.01 6.63
N GLY A 101 -9.61 -4.69 6.78
CA GLY A 101 -9.36 -4.00 8.04
C GLY A 101 -7.89 -3.65 8.27
N ILE A 102 -7.04 -3.64 7.25
CA ILE A 102 -5.65 -3.16 7.34
C ILE A 102 -5.66 -1.63 7.43
N PRO A 103 -5.08 -1.03 8.49
CA PRO A 103 -5.19 0.41 8.73
C PRO A 103 -4.18 1.26 7.96
N TYR A 104 -3.13 0.67 7.40
CA TYR A 104 -2.02 1.40 6.79
C TYR A 104 -1.73 0.92 5.37
N LEU A 105 -1.60 1.87 4.44
CA LEU A 105 -1.14 1.63 3.08
C LEU A 105 0.12 2.45 2.80
N VAL A 106 1.26 1.79 2.62
CA VAL A 106 2.53 2.41 2.24
C VAL A 106 2.58 2.62 0.73
N THR A 107 3.04 3.78 0.30
CA THR A 107 3.28 4.09 -1.11
C THR A 107 4.56 4.87 -1.32
N HIS A 108 5.28 4.57 -2.39
CA HIS A 108 6.37 5.41 -2.87
C HIS A 108 5.85 6.77 -3.36
N LEU A 109 6.68 7.81 -3.24
CA LEU A 109 6.35 9.15 -3.72
C LEU A 109 6.27 9.25 -5.27
N GLY A 110 6.81 8.25 -5.95
CA GLY A 110 6.84 8.20 -7.41
C GLY A 110 8.05 8.94 -8.01
N SER A 111 7.98 9.22 -9.30
CA SER A 111 9.03 9.90 -10.07
C SER A 111 8.42 10.92 -11.00
N HIS A 112 8.96 12.15 -11.00
CA HIS A 112 8.55 13.22 -11.91
C HIS A 112 9.10 13.05 -13.33
N LYS A 113 9.88 12.01 -13.62
CA LYS A 113 10.37 11.66 -14.96
C LYS A 113 11.10 12.80 -15.71
N GLY A 114 11.77 13.69 -14.96
CA GLY A 114 12.47 14.85 -15.53
C GLY A 114 11.60 16.11 -15.71
N ASP A 115 10.29 16.06 -15.42
CA ASP A 115 9.37 17.20 -15.55
C ASP A 115 9.53 18.28 -14.47
N GLY A 116 10.35 18.03 -13.46
CA GLY A 116 10.62 18.95 -12.36
C GLY A 116 9.95 18.56 -11.07
N GLU A 117 10.64 18.87 -9.98
CA GLU A 117 10.29 18.47 -8.63
C GLU A 117 8.96 19.06 -8.19
N GLU A 118 8.79 20.36 -8.28
CA GLU A 118 7.56 21.06 -7.87
C GLU A 118 6.31 20.51 -8.54
N ARG A 119 6.38 20.26 -9.85
CA ARG A 119 5.28 19.69 -10.63
C ARG A 119 4.98 18.25 -10.23
N GLY A 120 6.01 17.48 -9.90
CA GLY A 120 5.85 16.13 -9.36
C GLY A 120 5.16 16.11 -8.01
N ILE A 121 5.56 17.00 -7.06
CA ILE A 121 4.90 17.17 -5.76
C ILE A 121 3.44 17.56 -5.94
N GLN A 122 3.17 18.54 -6.81
CA GLN A 122 1.81 18.99 -7.05
C GLN A 122 0.91 17.85 -7.54
N ARG A 123 1.41 17.01 -8.47
CA ARG A 123 0.66 15.84 -8.95
C ARG A 123 0.43 14.83 -7.83
N LEU A 124 1.47 14.50 -7.04
CA LEU A 124 1.35 13.61 -5.90
C LEU A 124 0.30 14.13 -4.90
N THR A 125 0.37 15.41 -4.55
CA THR A 125 -0.59 16.04 -3.63
C THR A 125 -2.03 15.94 -4.15
N ASN A 126 -2.25 16.28 -5.41
CA ASN A 126 -3.56 16.20 -6.04
C ASN A 126 -4.10 14.75 -6.06
N ALA A 127 -3.24 13.79 -6.38
CA ALA A 127 -3.59 12.38 -6.36
C ALA A 127 -3.99 11.91 -4.95
N LEU A 128 -3.20 12.26 -3.92
CA LEU A 128 -3.49 11.90 -2.54
C LEU A 128 -4.79 12.54 -2.03
N MET A 129 -5.06 13.80 -2.41
CA MET A 129 -6.33 14.46 -2.09
C MET A 129 -7.53 13.75 -2.74
N GLU A 130 -7.38 13.25 -3.96
CA GLU A 130 -8.43 12.49 -4.63
C GLU A 130 -8.66 11.14 -3.95
N VAL A 131 -7.58 10.41 -3.65
CA VAL A 131 -7.64 9.11 -2.96
C VAL A 131 -8.24 9.24 -1.56
N ALA A 132 -7.93 10.31 -0.82
CA ALA A 132 -8.44 10.55 0.53
C ALA A 132 -9.99 10.69 0.58
N LYS A 133 -10.64 10.95 -0.55
CA LYS A 133 -12.11 10.98 -0.64
C LYS A 133 -12.73 9.58 -0.62
N SER A 134 -11.97 8.54 -0.95
CA SER A 134 -12.47 7.16 -1.11
C SER A 134 -12.65 6.42 0.22
N THR A 135 -11.90 6.80 1.27
CA THR A 135 -12.04 6.19 2.61
C THR A 135 -11.46 7.08 3.70
N LYS A 136 -11.97 6.89 4.93
CA LYS A 136 -11.43 7.48 6.16
C LYS A 136 -10.77 6.42 7.07
N ASP A 137 -10.83 5.16 6.68
CA ASP A 137 -10.43 4.02 7.53
C ASP A 137 -8.99 3.56 7.29
N VAL A 138 -8.31 4.13 6.27
CA VAL A 138 -6.95 3.75 5.89
C VAL A 138 -6.06 4.99 5.89
N ILE A 139 -4.95 4.91 6.60
CA ILE A 139 -3.90 5.93 6.65
C ILE A 139 -2.88 5.63 5.56
N ILE A 140 -2.62 6.60 4.70
CA ILE A 140 -1.60 6.50 3.66
C ILE A 140 -0.26 6.94 4.24
N LEU A 141 0.73 6.06 4.16
CA LEU A 141 2.10 6.31 4.60
C LEU A 141 2.98 6.54 3.37
N LEU A 142 3.69 7.66 3.35
CA LEU A 142 4.60 8.03 2.27
C LEU A 142 6.00 7.48 2.57
N GLU A 143 6.49 6.60 1.71
CA GLU A 143 7.81 6.00 1.85
C GLU A 143 8.87 6.81 1.12
N ASN A 144 9.89 7.26 1.87
CA ASN A 144 11.05 7.93 1.32
C ASN A 144 11.92 6.93 0.55
N THR A 145 12.42 7.34 -0.59
CA THR A 145 13.37 6.58 -1.40
C THR A 145 14.80 7.05 -1.18
N ALA A 146 15.78 6.18 -1.47
CA ALA A 146 17.19 6.43 -1.23
C ALA A 146 17.86 7.45 -2.20
N GLY A 147 17.15 8.50 -2.64
CA GLY A 147 17.74 9.66 -3.31
C GLY A 147 18.31 9.41 -4.71
N GLN A 148 17.61 8.69 -5.57
CA GLN A 148 17.92 8.70 -7.01
C GLN A 148 17.49 10.03 -7.63
N LYS A 149 18.29 10.57 -8.58
CA LYS A 149 18.16 11.92 -9.20
C LYS A 149 16.78 12.31 -9.75
N ILE A 150 15.83 11.40 -9.83
CA ILE A 150 14.46 11.58 -10.32
C ILE A 150 13.38 11.02 -9.38
N GLN A 151 13.78 10.60 -8.19
CA GLN A 151 12.92 10.15 -7.11
C GLN A 151 13.11 11.03 -5.88
N TRP A 152 12.06 11.20 -5.10
CA TRP A 152 12.07 12.04 -3.92
C TRP A 152 12.83 11.39 -2.77
N ALA A 153 13.72 12.16 -2.13
CA ALA A 153 14.10 11.93 -0.75
C ALA A 153 13.59 13.12 0.06
N LEU A 154 12.59 12.93 0.89
CA LEU A 154 12.21 13.92 1.87
C LEU A 154 13.26 13.88 2.98
N ILE A 155 14.20 14.83 2.98
CA ILE A 155 15.13 15.02 4.09
C ILE A 155 14.35 15.81 5.13
N LEU A 156 13.85 15.13 6.17
CA LEU A 156 13.37 15.81 7.37
C LEU A 156 14.60 16.34 8.11
N HIS A 157 14.86 17.63 7.99
CA HIS A 157 15.77 18.31 8.90
C HIS A 157 15.08 18.47 10.27
N SER A 158 15.63 17.81 11.27
CA SER A 158 15.29 18.01 12.70
C SER A 158 15.83 19.33 13.19
#